data_45df87873601357da45c59d500b380df
#
_entry.id   45df87873601357da45c59d500b380df
#
_cell.length_a   1.000
_cell.length_b   1.000
_cell.length_c   1.000
_cell.angle_alpha   90.00
_cell.angle_beta   90.00
_cell.angle_gamma   90.00
#
_symmetry.space_group_name_H-M   'P 1'
#
loop_
_entity.id
_entity.type
_entity.pdbx_description
1 polymer ?
#
loop_
_entity_poly.entity_id
_entity_poly.type
_entity_poly.pdbx_seq_one_letter_code
_entity_poly.pdbx_strand_id
1 'polypeptide(L)'
;MYKIYQIIDEKNLDEVARKFNTDVNKLKEINGIDDSYLVMRGNYIIVPIEDKNNNANFITYIVKPGDNMYAIAERYNVNYKDLLELNGLSKDQYIYPEQQILVPREGVLFKVTSDGDTITNVSDDLGVNVMDLINQNKSMYLIPDQLIVYKK
;
A
#
# COMPACT_ATOMS: atom_id res chain seq x y z
N MET A 1 -4.12 2.14 7.55
CA MET A 1 -5.20 2.95 6.91
C MET A 1 -6.54 2.46 7.46
N TYR A 2 -7.61 3.30 7.48
CA TYR A 2 -8.92 2.95 8.01
C TYR A 2 -10.01 3.30 7.02
N LYS A 3 -11.14 2.59 7.09
CA LYS A 3 -12.37 2.93 6.33
C LYS A 3 -13.60 2.83 7.22
N ILE A 4 -14.65 3.52 6.83
CA ILE A 4 -15.98 3.36 7.43
C ILE A 4 -16.65 2.15 6.79
N TYR A 5 -17.12 1.23 7.63
CA TYR A 5 -17.85 0.03 7.22
C TYR A 5 -19.27 0.06 7.79
N GLN A 6 -20.27 -0.18 6.97
CA GLN A 6 -21.63 -0.37 7.44
C GLN A 6 -21.85 -1.84 7.77
N ILE A 7 -22.29 -2.12 9.00
CA ILE A 7 -22.59 -3.47 9.47
C ILE A 7 -23.81 -4.01 8.68
N ILE A 8 -23.63 -5.16 8.05
CA ILE A 8 -24.65 -5.78 7.19
C ILE A 8 -25.26 -6.98 7.88
N ASP A 9 -24.45 -7.97 8.22
CA ASP A 9 -24.90 -9.27 8.74
C ASP A 9 -24.18 -9.69 10.03
N GLU A 10 -23.12 -8.96 10.41
CA GLU A 10 -22.32 -9.28 11.58
C GLU A 10 -23.11 -9.07 12.87
N LYS A 11 -23.02 -10.04 13.79
CA LYS A 11 -23.78 -10.08 15.04
C LYS A 11 -23.01 -9.56 16.24
N ASN A 12 -21.69 -9.50 16.14
CA ASN A 12 -20.80 -9.07 17.20
C ASN A 12 -19.48 -8.53 16.64
N LEU A 13 -18.65 -7.93 17.50
CA LEU A 13 -17.36 -7.38 17.12
C LEU A 13 -16.36 -8.44 16.67
N ASP A 14 -16.48 -9.71 17.14
CA ASP A 14 -15.61 -10.80 16.70
C ASP A 14 -15.81 -11.14 15.22
N GLU A 15 -17.05 -11.10 14.74
CA GLU A 15 -17.36 -11.32 13.33
C GLU A 15 -16.82 -10.18 12.47
N VAL A 16 -16.96 -8.93 12.93
CA VAL A 16 -16.36 -7.77 12.25
C VAL A 16 -14.83 -7.89 12.25
N ALA A 17 -14.23 -8.23 13.38
CA ALA A 17 -12.78 -8.38 13.50
C ALA A 17 -12.24 -9.45 12.54
N ARG A 18 -12.88 -10.63 12.48
CA ARG A 18 -12.51 -11.69 11.53
C ARG A 18 -12.65 -11.27 10.07
N LYS A 19 -13.71 -10.56 9.74
CA LYS A 19 -13.95 -10.07 8.37
C LYS A 19 -12.87 -9.12 7.88
N PHE A 20 -12.31 -8.32 8.77
CA PHE A 20 -11.28 -7.33 8.46
C PHE A 20 -9.89 -7.75 8.97
N ASN A 21 -9.71 -9.02 9.32
CA ASN A 21 -8.46 -9.63 9.80
C ASN A 21 -7.76 -8.77 10.87
N THR A 22 -8.51 -8.35 11.85
CA THR A 22 -8.06 -7.55 12.99
C THR A 22 -8.53 -8.19 14.30
N ASP A 23 -8.17 -7.63 15.42
CA ASP A 23 -8.68 -8.06 16.72
C ASP A 23 -9.73 -7.09 17.27
N VAL A 24 -10.54 -7.60 18.20
CA VAL A 24 -11.64 -6.84 18.80
C VAL A 24 -11.14 -5.65 19.62
N ASN A 25 -10.00 -5.76 20.31
CA ASN A 25 -9.45 -4.67 21.10
C ASN A 25 -9.03 -3.52 20.19
N LYS A 26 -8.44 -3.85 19.05
CA LYS A 26 -8.09 -2.85 18.02
C LYS A 26 -9.32 -2.15 17.47
N LEU A 27 -10.42 -2.88 17.21
CA LEU A 27 -11.67 -2.27 16.78
C LEU A 27 -12.24 -1.33 17.82
N LYS A 28 -12.22 -1.72 19.11
CA LYS A 28 -12.67 -0.88 20.20
C LYS A 28 -11.85 0.40 20.32
N GLU A 29 -10.53 0.28 20.30
CA GLU A 29 -9.61 1.41 20.36
C GLU A 29 -9.87 2.44 19.24
N ILE A 30 -9.97 1.97 17.98
CA ILE A 30 -10.16 2.83 16.81
C ILE A 30 -11.50 3.58 16.85
N ASN A 31 -12.53 2.94 17.40
CA ASN A 31 -13.89 3.47 17.42
C ASN A 31 -14.25 4.16 18.75
N GLY A 32 -13.39 4.12 19.77
CA GLY A 32 -13.69 4.64 21.10
C GLY A 32 -14.88 3.94 21.77
N ILE A 33 -15.05 2.63 21.51
CA ILE A 33 -16.15 1.81 22.06
C ILE A 33 -15.60 0.78 23.06
N ASP A 34 -16.47 0.33 23.94
CA ASP A 34 -16.17 -0.64 25.01
C ASP A 34 -16.96 -1.96 24.83
N ASP A 35 -16.93 -2.81 25.87
CA ASP A 35 -17.61 -4.10 25.89
C ASP A 35 -19.14 -4.01 25.86
N SER A 36 -19.71 -2.84 26.13
CA SER A 36 -21.15 -2.60 26.11
C SER A 36 -21.68 -2.29 24.71
N TYR A 37 -20.78 -2.09 23.71
CA TYR A 37 -21.19 -1.75 22.35
C TYR A 37 -21.94 -2.89 21.68
N LEU A 38 -23.17 -2.59 21.23
CA LEU A 38 -24.02 -3.54 20.51
C LEU A 38 -23.85 -3.36 19.01
N VAL A 39 -23.40 -4.43 18.36
CA VAL A 39 -23.33 -4.50 16.90
C VAL A 39 -24.74 -4.65 16.34
N MET A 40 -25.18 -3.67 15.58
CA MET A 40 -26.50 -3.67 14.94
C MET A 40 -26.38 -3.40 13.45
N ARG A 41 -27.19 -4.10 12.66
CA ARG A 41 -27.29 -3.88 11.21
C ARG A 41 -27.59 -2.41 10.89
N GLY A 42 -26.84 -1.87 9.94
CA GLY A 42 -26.97 -0.48 9.51
C GLY A 42 -26.06 0.50 10.27
N ASN A 43 -25.52 0.13 11.44
CA ASN A 43 -24.54 0.96 12.14
C ASN A 43 -23.24 1.04 11.36
N TYR A 44 -22.50 2.12 11.58
CA TYR A 44 -21.19 2.34 10.97
C TYR A 44 -20.11 2.11 12.01
N ILE A 45 -19.03 1.47 11.60
CA ILE A 45 -17.85 1.22 12.39
C ILE A 45 -16.59 1.49 11.56
N ILE A 46 -15.59 2.10 12.19
CA ILE A 46 -14.29 2.29 11.57
C ILE A 46 -13.52 0.97 11.67
N VAL A 47 -13.06 0.47 10.53
CA VAL A 47 -12.29 -0.76 10.47
C VAL A 47 -10.93 -0.51 9.85
N PRO A 48 -9.87 -1.22 10.29
CA PRO A 48 -8.60 -1.16 9.60
C PRO A 48 -8.79 -1.72 8.19
N ILE A 49 -8.26 -1.02 7.21
CA ILE A 49 -8.06 -1.62 5.90
C ILE A 49 -6.78 -2.42 6.06
N GLU A 50 -6.89 -3.76 6.02
CA GLU A 50 -5.74 -4.52 5.60
C GLU A 50 -5.45 -4.07 4.17
N ASP A 51 -4.42 -3.31 4.03
CA ASP A 51 -3.77 -3.18 2.75
C ASP A 51 -3.21 -4.56 2.41
N LYS A 52 -4.05 -5.41 1.84
CA LYS A 52 -3.59 -6.69 1.25
C LYS A 52 -2.52 -6.43 0.18
N ASN A 53 -2.39 -5.18 -0.26
CA ASN A 53 -1.36 -4.72 -1.18
C ASN A 53 -0.14 -4.09 -0.48
N ASN A 54 -0.25 -3.58 0.74
CA ASN A 54 0.81 -2.76 1.31
C ASN A 54 1.89 -3.53 2.06
N ASN A 55 1.59 -4.71 2.63
CA ASN A 55 2.57 -5.42 3.45
C ASN A 55 3.30 -6.56 2.75
N ALA A 56 2.82 -7.03 1.60
CA ALA A 56 3.49 -8.12 0.89
C ALA A 56 4.70 -7.63 0.07
N ASN A 57 4.63 -6.44 -0.51
CA ASN A 57 5.60 -5.95 -1.51
C ASN A 57 6.49 -4.81 -1.02
N PHE A 58 6.08 -4.05 -0.01
CA PHE A 58 6.80 -2.88 0.50
C PHE A 58 7.07 -2.98 2.00
N ILE A 59 8.11 -2.29 2.46
CA ILE A 59 8.45 -2.12 3.87
C ILE A 59 8.67 -0.64 4.18
N THR A 60 8.48 -0.27 5.44
CA THR A 60 8.84 1.06 5.92
C THR A 60 10.35 1.11 6.19
N TYR A 61 11.01 2.07 5.56
CA TYR A 61 12.41 2.42 5.80
C TYR A 61 12.47 3.71 6.63
N ILE A 62 13.26 3.70 7.69
CA ILE A 62 13.52 4.89 8.50
C ILE A 62 14.79 5.56 7.95
N VAL A 63 14.63 6.79 7.47
CA VAL A 63 15.71 7.58 6.89
C VAL A 63 16.81 7.84 7.93
N LYS A 64 18.04 7.59 7.57
CA LYS A 64 19.22 7.79 8.43
C LYS A 64 19.95 9.09 8.08
N PRO A 65 20.74 9.65 9.01
CA PRO A 65 21.61 10.78 8.69
C PRO A 65 22.51 10.49 7.48
N GLY A 66 22.50 11.39 6.51
CA GLY A 66 23.26 11.27 5.26
C GLY A 66 22.55 10.52 4.12
N ASP A 67 21.39 9.95 4.36
CA ASP A 67 20.56 9.37 3.30
C ASP A 67 19.99 10.47 2.38
N ASN A 68 19.83 10.11 1.12
CA ASN A 68 19.05 10.85 0.14
C ASN A 68 18.26 9.87 -0.73
N MET A 69 17.20 10.35 -1.37
CA MET A 69 16.29 9.49 -2.14
C MET A 69 16.98 8.77 -3.29
N TYR A 70 18.00 9.40 -3.92
CA TYR A 70 18.74 8.78 -5.01
C TYR A 70 19.55 7.57 -4.50
N ALA A 71 20.32 7.73 -3.41
CA ALA A 71 21.10 6.65 -2.82
C ALA A 71 20.21 5.51 -2.30
N ILE A 72 19.03 5.84 -1.78
CA ILE A 72 18.04 4.84 -1.37
C ILE A 72 17.50 4.09 -2.59
N ALA A 73 17.15 4.78 -3.67
CA ALA A 73 16.67 4.15 -4.91
C ALA A 73 17.72 3.18 -5.48
N GLU A 74 18.99 3.58 -5.52
CA GLU A 74 20.09 2.69 -5.94
C GLU A 74 20.23 1.46 -5.04
N ARG A 75 20.16 1.63 -3.72
CA ARG A 75 20.25 0.53 -2.74
C ARG A 75 19.18 -0.52 -2.93
N TYR A 76 17.98 -0.10 -3.27
CA TYR A 76 16.82 -0.99 -3.50
C TYR A 76 16.64 -1.38 -4.98
N ASN A 77 17.55 -0.93 -5.85
CA ASN A 77 17.52 -1.20 -7.30
C ASN A 77 16.19 -0.84 -7.95
N VAL A 78 15.70 0.36 -7.66
CA VAL A 78 14.45 0.91 -8.19
C VAL A 78 14.66 2.26 -8.85
N ASN A 79 13.73 2.62 -9.73
CA ASN A 79 13.76 3.92 -10.37
C ASN A 79 13.54 5.03 -9.33
N TYR A 80 14.41 6.04 -9.36
CA TYR A 80 14.35 7.19 -8.44
C TYR A 80 13.01 7.94 -8.52
N LYS A 81 12.50 8.16 -9.75
CA LYS A 81 11.23 8.87 -9.96
C LYS A 81 10.06 8.06 -9.37
N ASP A 82 10.01 6.76 -9.66
CA ASP A 82 8.97 5.89 -9.11
C ASP A 82 9.02 5.82 -7.59
N LEU A 83 10.23 5.84 -6.98
CA LEU A 83 10.37 5.85 -5.53
C LEU A 83 9.89 7.17 -4.89
N LEU A 84 10.12 8.32 -5.54
CA LEU A 84 9.56 9.60 -5.11
C LEU A 84 8.04 9.57 -5.16
N GLU A 85 7.47 9.18 -6.30
CA GLU A 85 6.02 9.13 -6.53
C GLU A 85 5.33 8.15 -5.57
N LEU A 86 5.91 6.97 -5.31
CA LEU A 86 5.43 6.02 -4.31
C LEU A 86 5.28 6.66 -2.92
N ASN A 87 6.15 7.60 -2.60
CA ASN A 87 6.17 8.29 -1.30
C ASN A 87 5.48 9.67 -1.32
N GLY A 88 4.87 10.06 -2.43
CA GLY A 88 4.24 11.38 -2.57
C GLY A 88 5.22 12.55 -2.48
N LEU A 89 6.48 12.31 -2.86
CA LEU A 89 7.55 13.30 -2.79
C LEU A 89 7.84 13.91 -4.18
N SER A 90 8.17 15.19 -4.21
CA SER A 90 8.65 15.89 -5.41
C SER A 90 10.19 15.86 -5.47
N LYS A 91 10.75 16.14 -6.66
CA LYS A 91 12.21 16.15 -6.89
C LYS A 91 12.97 17.14 -6.00
N ASP A 92 12.32 18.23 -5.63
CA ASP A 92 12.92 19.32 -4.84
C ASP A 92 12.70 19.14 -3.34
N GLN A 93 12.07 18.05 -2.94
CA GLN A 93 11.73 17.77 -1.56
C GLN A 93 12.86 17.02 -0.88
N TYR A 94 13.31 17.52 0.26
CA TYR A 94 14.31 16.84 1.10
C TYR A 94 13.65 15.82 1.99
N ILE A 95 14.37 14.74 2.26
CA ILE A 95 14.05 13.78 3.32
C ILE A 95 14.91 14.07 4.54
N TYR A 96 14.38 13.77 5.72
CA TYR A 96 15.04 14.07 7.00
C TYR A 96 15.29 12.78 7.78
N PRO A 97 16.33 12.73 8.63
CA PRO A 97 16.50 11.62 9.57
C PRO A 97 15.21 11.35 10.35
N GLU A 98 14.94 10.08 10.63
CA GLU A 98 13.73 9.56 11.28
C GLU A 98 12.43 9.66 10.44
N GLN A 99 12.46 10.25 9.26
CA GLN A 99 11.34 10.19 8.32
C GLN A 99 11.09 8.74 7.87
N GLN A 100 9.83 8.35 7.81
CA GLN A 100 9.41 7.05 7.30
C GLN A 100 9.08 7.15 5.81
N ILE A 101 9.67 6.28 5.02
CA ILE A 101 9.38 6.12 3.60
C ILE A 101 9.12 4.66 3.25
N LEU A 102 8.33 4.42 2.22
CA LEU A 102 8.09 3.09 1.68
C LEU A 102 9.22 2.72 0.70
N VAL A 103 9.73 1.50 0.83
CA VAL A 103 10.68 0.92 -0.11
C VAL A 103 10.24 -0.51 -0.46
N PRO A 104 10.56 -1.04 -1.64
CA PRO A 104 10.18 -2.39 -2.01
C PRO A 104 10.95 -3.44 -1.22
N ARG A 105 10.34 -4.60 -1.04
CA ARG A 105 11.05 -5.80 -0.58
C ARG A 105 11.97 -6.33 -1.67
N GLU A 106 12.91 -7.17 -1.27
CA GLU A 106 13.80 -7.86 -2.21
C GLU A 106 13.00 -8.64 -3.27
N GLY A 107 13.39 -8.48 -4.53
CA GLY A 107 12.74 -9.10 -5.68
C GLY A 107 11.44 -8.45 -6.12
N VAL A 108 11.00 -7.37 -5.50
CA VAL A 108 9.83 -6.59 -5.92
C VAL A 108 10.28 -5.46 -6.83
N LEU A 109 9.78 -5.47 -8.06
CA LEU A 109 9.87 -4.35 -9.01
C LEU A 109 8.53 -3.64 -9.05
N PHE A 110 8.54 -2.33 -9.25
CA PHE A 110 7.32 -1.55 -9.34
C PHE A 110 7.49 -0.35 -10.27
N LYS A 111 6.38 0.13 -10.78
CA LYS A 111 6.27 1.33 -11.59
C LYS A 111 5.05 2.12 -11.13
N VAL A 112 5.21 3.41 -10.94
CA VAL A 112 4.07 4.34 -10.82
C VAL A 112 3.76 4.85 -12.22
N THR A 113 2.56 4.58 -12.72
CA THR A 113 2.19 4.88 -14.09
C THR A 113 1.97 6.39 -14.30
N SER A 114 2.32 6.84 -15.49
CA SER A 114 2.07 8.19 -15.97
C SER A 114 0.97 8.20 -17.04
N ASP A 115 0.48 9.38 -17.39
CA ASP A 115 -0.48 9.51 -18.48
C ASP A 115 0.12 8.98 -19.81
N GLY A 116 -0.65 8.14 -20.50
CA GLY A 116 -0.23 7.50 -21.75
C GLY A 116 0.56 6.18 -21.58
N ASP A 117 0.85 5.74 -20.35
CA ASP A 117 1.50 4.45 -20.14
C ASP A 117 0.62 3.29 -20.61
N THR A 118 1.26 2.33 -21.26
CA THR A 118 0.66 1.06 -21.67
C THR A 118 1.32 -0.09 -20.93
N ILE A 119 0.65 -1.23 -20.86
CA ILE A 119 1.23 -2.41 -20.22
C ILE A 119 2.55 -2.85 -20.87
N THR A 120 2.71 -2.58 -22.18
CA THR A 120 3.92 -2.92 -22.92
C THR A 120 5.11 -2.08 -22.45
N ASN A 121 4.97 -0.74 -22.44
CA ASN A 121 6.09 0.11 -22.00
C ASN A 121 6.36 -0.03 -20.50
N VAL A 122 5.35 -0.29 -19.68
CA VAL A 122 5.58 -0.65 -18.25
C VAL A 122 6.37 -1.94 -18.12
N SER A 123 6.08 -2.97 -18.94
CA SER A 123 6.84 -4.22 -18.91
C SER A 123 8.29 -4.03 -19.38
N ASP A 124 8.51 -3.19 -20.38
CA ASP A 124 9.85 -2.84 -20.88
C ASP A 124 10.64 -2.08 -19.81
N ASP A 125 10.05 -1.08 -19.17
CA ASP A 125 10.65 -0.30 -18.08
C ASP A 125 11.07 -1.19 -16.88
N LEU A 126 10.24 -2.18 -16.56
CA LEU A 126 10.52 -3.12 -15.47
C LEU A 126 11.44 -4.28 -15.90
N GLY A 127 11.69 -4.44 -17.20
CA GLY A 127 12.49 -5.54 -17.76
C GLY A 127 11.86 -6.92 -17.52
N VAL A 128 10.54 -7.02 -17.60
CA VAL A 128 9.77 -8.24 -17.33
C VAL A 128 8.94 -8.66 -18.53
N ASN A 129 8.46 -9.91 -18.54
CA ASN A 129 7.56 -10.37 -19.59
C ASN A 129 6.15 -9.77 -19.40
N VAL A 130 5.55 -9.29 -20.49
CA VAL A 130 4.20 -8.69 -20.49
C VAL A 130 3.15 -9.63 -19.92
N MET A 131 3.19 -10.92 -20.29
CA MET A 131 2.20 -11.89 -19.81
C MET A 131 2.34 -12.18 -18.31
N ASP A 132 3.57 -12.20 -17.81
CA ASP A 132 3.81 -12.37 -16.36
C ASP A 132 3.32 -11.14 -15.58
N LEU A 133 3.58 -9.93 -16.11
CA LEU A 133 3.08 -8.69 -15.52
C LEU A 133 1.54 -8.66 -15.50
N ILE A 134 0.89 -9.02 -16.59
CA ILE A 134 -0.58 -9.12 -16.68
C ILE A 134 -1.10 -10.15 -15.67
N ASN A 135 -0.48 -11.33 -15.59
CA ASN A 135 -0.92 -12.38 -14.69
C ASN A 135 -0.84 -11.98 -13.20
N GLN A 136 0.13 -11.17 -12.83
CA GLN A 136 0.27 -10.65 -11.46
C GLN A 136 -0.65 -9.46 -11.16
N ASN A 137 -1.20 -8.80 -12.21
CA ASN A 137 -1.99 -7.58 -12.10
C ASN A 137 -3.35 -7.69 -12.84
N LYS A 138 -3.98 -8.84 -12.83
CA LYS A 138 -5.15 -9.21 -13.68
C LYS A 138 -6.37 -8.28 -13.62
N SER A 139 -6.53 -7.51 -12.58
CA SER A 139 -7.73 -6.68 -12.36
C SER A 139 -7.47 -5.19 -12.56
N MET A 140 -6.36 -4.82 -13.18
CA MET A 140 -5.94 -3.42 -13.28
C MET A 140 -6.30 -2.81 -14.63
N TYR A 141 -6.95 -1.64 -14.59
CA TYR A 141 -6.93 -0.68 -15.68
C TYR A 141 -5.73 0.23 -15.49
N LEU A 142 -4.94 0.49 -16.52
CA LEU A 142 -3.81 1.43 -16.42
C LEU A 142 -4.35 2.86 -16.50
N ILE A 143 -4.30 3.52 -15.37
CA ILE A 143 -4.63 4.94 -15.22
C ILE A 143 -3.40 5.68 -14.68
N PRO A 144 -3.30 7.01 -14.82
CA PRO A 144 -2.25 7.80 -14.20
C PRO A 144 -2.17 7.55 -12.68
N ASP A 145 -0.97 7.67 -12.13
CA ASP A 145 -0.65 7.49 -10.71
C ASP A 145 -0.91 6.08 -10.15
N GLN A 146 -1.06 5.10 -11.03
CA GLN A 146 -1.27 3.72 -10.62
C GLN A 146 0.05 3.01 -10.33
N LEU A 147 0.11 2.30 -9.19
CA LEU A 147 1.24 1.46 -8.84
C LEU A 147 1.13 0.09 -9.51
N ILE A 148 2.10 -0.25 -10.36
CA ILE A 148 2.25 -1.56 -10.97
C ILE A 148 3.37 -2.31 -10.26
N VAL A 149 3.09 -3.52 -9.77
CA VAL A 149 4.01 -4.34 -9.00
C VAL A 149 4.31 -5.64 -9.75
N TYR A 150 5.59 -6.01 -9.79
CA TYR A 150 6.06 -7.32 -10.22
C TYR A 150 6.95 -7.94 -9.12
N LYS A 151 6.68 -9.20 -8.77
CA LYS A 151 7.46 -9.99 -7.81
C LYS A 151 8.13 -11.15 -8.54
N LYS A 152 9.47 -11.22 -8.44
CA LYS A 152 10.29 -12.34 -8.95
C LYS A 152 10.17 -13.57 -8.06
#